data_55314581c7299583ad4ba1c293152a57
#
_entry.id   55314581c7299583ad4ba1c293152a57
#
_cell.length_a   1.000
_cell.length_b   1.000
_cell.length_c   1.000
_cell.angle_alpha   90.00
_cell.angle_beta   90.00
_cell.angle_gamma   90.00
#
_symmetry.space_group_name_H-M   'P 1'
#
loop_
_entity.id
_entity.type
_entity.pdbx_description
1 polymer ?
#
loop_
_entity_poly.entity_id
_entity_poly.type
_entity_poly.pdbx_seq_one_letter_code
_entity_poly.pdbx_strand_id
1 'polypeptide(L)'
;MEIHNEALTELVENLIRTGREDDWWDFKECHHEDRAALLHDIICLANNRADRDSYLIFGVRDKTFEIIGVESDPHRKNQQNIVDFLSQKRFAGQVRPRVEVHTVRLEGHELDVFIIKNSTDVPYYLIENYADKRYRPNPPKKG
;
A
#
# COMPACT_ATOMS: atom_id res chain seq x y z
N MET A 1 13.55 6.38 -14.83
CA MET A 1 14.29 7.12 -13.96
C MET A 1 13.61 8.35 -13.43
N GLU A 2 14.16 9.50 -13.68
CA GLU A 2 13.65 10.74 -13.12
C GLU A 2 12.23 11.05 -13.57
N ILE A 3 11.91 10.73 -14.81
CA ILE A 3 10.62 11.08 -15.39
C ILE A 3 9.48 10.39 -14.65
N HIS A 4 9.66 9.10 -14.34
CA HIS A 4 8.63 8.36 -13.60
C HIS A 4 8.43 8.92 -12.20
N ASN A 5 9.53 9.31 -11.55
CA ASN A 5 9.47 9.83 -10.21
C ASN A 5 8.81 11.20 -10.15
N GLU A 6 8.98 12.01 -11.18
CA GLU A 6 8.34 13.32 -11.21
C GLU A 6 6.83 13.21 -11.26
N ALA A 7 6.30 12.34 -12.10
CA ALA A 7 4.86 12.15 -12.20
C ALA A 7 4.28 11.59 -10.91
N LEU A 8 4.97 10.62 -10.31
CA LEU A 8 4.52 10.04 -9.06
C LEU A 8 4.61 11.05 -7.93
N THR A 9 5.68 11.85 -7.89
CA THR A 9 5.84 12.89 -6.88
C THR A 9 4.69 13.87 -6.94
N GLU A 10 4.33 14.29 -8.15
CA GLU A 10 3.23 15.23 -8.33
C GLU A 10 1.91 14.62 -7.89
N LEU A 11 1.67 13.36 -8.20
CA LEU A 11 0.47 12.67 -7.77
C LEU A 11 0.38 12.62 -6.25
N VAL A 12 1.48 12.22 -5.59
CA VAL A 12 1.52 12.14 -4.13
C VAL A 12 1.26 13.50 -3.52
N GLU A 13 1.91 14.53 -4.05
CA GLU A 13 1.73 15.88 -3.56
C GLU A 13 0.28 16.32 -3.67
N ASN A 14 -0.37 16.03 -4.79
CA ASN A 14 -1.77 16.36 -4.98
C ASN A 14 -2.67 15.62 -4.01
N LEU A 15 -2.41 14.34 -3.77
CA LEU A 15 -3.19 13.56 -2.82
C LEU A 15 -3.07 14.11 -1.39
N ILE A 16 -1.87 14.52 -1.01
CA ILE A 16 -1.65 15.12 0.31
C ILE A 16 -2.45 16.41 0.43
N ARG A 17 -2.49 17.20 -0.64
CA ARG A 17 -3.24 18.47 -0.62
C ARG A 17 -4.73 18.30 -0.45
N THR A 18 -5.28 17.13 -0.80
CA THR A 18 -6.71 16.89 -0.60
C THR A 18 -7.08 16.89 0.88
N GLY A 19 -6.11 16.58 1.78
CA GLY A 19 -6.38 16.53 3.20
C GLY A 19 -7.36 15.45 3.59
N ARG A 20 -7.37 14.33 2.84
CA ARG A 20 -8.28 13.22 3.12
C ARG A 20 -7.72 11.93 2.53
N GLU A 21 -8.35 10.82 2.89
CA GLU A 21 -8.10 9.50 2.33
C GLU A 21 -9.33 9.06 1.55
N ASP A 22 -9.15 8.05 0.68
CA ASP A 22 -10.24 7.57 -0.15
C ASP A 22 -10.02 6.08 -0.42
N ASP A 23 -10.85 5.47 -1.28
CA ASP A 23 -10.79 4.04 -1.59
C ASP A 23 -9.48 3.63 -2.23
N TRP A 24 -8.78 4.54 -2.89
CA TRP A 24 -7.61 4.16 -3.68
C TRP A 24 -6.31 4.83 -3.20
N TRP A 25 -6.33 5.49 -2.05
CA TRP A 25 -5.07 5.91 -1.42
C TRP A 25 -5.24 6.00 0.08
N ASP A 26 -4.13 5.76 0.79
CA ASP A 26 -4.09 5.79 2.24
C ASP A 26 -2.72 6.32 2.65
N PHE A 27 -2.67 7.05 3.76
CA PHE A 27 -1.44 7.60 4.30
C PHE A 27 -1.07 6.88 5.59
N LYS A 28 0.23 6.59 5.75
CA LYS A 28 0.78 6.01 6.97
C LYS A 28 1.96 6.84 7.41
N GLU A 29 2.08 7.04 8.70
CA GLU A 29 3.19 7.80 9.25
C GLU A 29 4.52 7.05 9.07
N CYS A 30 4.50 5.73 9.19
CA CYS A 30 5.68 4.89 9.06
C CYS A 30 5.28 3.53 8.51
N HIS A 31 6.28 2.73 8.12
CA HIS A 31 6.03 1.38 7.66
C HIS A 31 5.45 0.52 8.78
N HIS A 32 4.65 -0.45 8.41
CA HIS A 32 4.02 -1.35 9.38
C HIS A 32 5.08 -2.18 10.09
N GLU A 33 4.98 -2.24 11.40
CA GLU A 33 5.72 -3.19 12.19
C GLU A 33 5.05 -4.55 12.12
N ASP A 34 3.72 -4.53 12.10
CA ASP A 34 2.89 -5.74 12.06
C ASP A 34 2.61 -6.12 10.61
N ARG A 35 3.11 -7.28 10.20
CA ARG A 35 2.97 -7.74 8.82
C ARG A 35 1.53 -8.07 8.46
N ALA A 36 0.73 -8.52 9.42
CA ALA A 36 -0.68 -8.80 9.14
C ALA A 36 -1.44 -7.52 8.86
N ALA A 37 -1.11 -6.44 9.54
CA ALA A 37 -1.72 -5.13 9.27
C ALA A 37 -1.33 -4.63 7.88
N LEU A 38 -0.08 -4.85 7.49
CA LEU A 38 0.38 -4.49 6.15
C LEU A 38 -0.40 -5.26 5.09
N LEU A 39 -0.53 -6.56 5.27
CA LEU A 39 -1.25 -7.39 4.32
C LEU A 39 -2.72 -6.96 4.21
N HIS A 40 -3.33 -6.63 5.33
CA HIS A 40 -4.71 -6.15 5.34
C HIS A 40 -4.85 -4.88 4.49
N ASP A 41 -3.96 -3.92 4.69
CA ASP A 41 -4.01 -2.66 3.94
C ASP A 41 -3.80 -2.88 2.46
N ILE A 42 -2.86 -3.76 2.08
CA ILE A 42 -2.62 -4.07 0.68
C ILE A 42 -3.85 -4.69 0.04
N ILE A 43 -4.47 -5.66 0.72
CA ILE A 43 -5.65 -6.34 0.17
C ILE A 43 -6.82 -5.36 0.04
N CYS A 44 -7.03 -4.51 1.05
CA CYS A 44 -8.12 -3.53 0.99
C CYS A 44 -7.94 -2.57 -0.17
N LEU A 45 -6.72 -2.08 -0.37
CA LEU A 45 -6.46 -1.16 -1.47
C LEU A 45 -6.53 -1.86 -2.82
N ALA A 46 -6.07 -3.12 -2.90
CA ALA A 46 -6.14 -3.89 -4.14
C ALA A 46 -7.59 -4.12 -4.57
N ASN A 47 -8.49 -4.22 -3.61
CA ASN A 47 -9.91 -4.47 -3.86
C ASN A 47 -10.74 -3.18 -3.91
N ASN A 48 -10.11 -2.05 -4.25
CA ASN A 48 -10.80 -0.76 -4.27
C ASN A 48 -11.89 -0.76 -5.34
N ARG A 49 -12.88 0.11 -5.13
CA ARG A 49 -14.00 0.23 -6.05
C ARG A 49 -13.75 1.20 -7.20
N ALA A 50 -12.65 1.92 -7.13
CA ALA A 50 -12.35 2.95 -8.13
C ALA A 50 -11.84 2.37 -9.45
N ASP A 51 -11.54 1.07 -9.49
CA ASP A 51 -11.07 0.37 -10.69
C ASP A 51 -9.82 1.05 -11.26
N ARG A 52 -8.85 1.26 -10.41
CA ARG A 52 -7.60 1.93 -10.78
C ARG A 52 -6.49 1.49 -9.82
N ASP A 53 -5.24 1.84 -10.17
CA ASP A 53 -4.13 1.64 -9.25
C ASP A 53 -4.40 2.36 -7.94
N SER A 54 -3.96 1.77 -6.84
CA SER A 54 -4.08 2.40 -5.53
C SER A 54 -2.72 2.60 -4.92
N TYR A 55 -2.67 3.48 -3.92
CA TYR A 55 -1.41 3.98 -3.39
C TYR A 55 -1.42 3.93 -1.87
N LEU A 56 -0.40 3.28 -1.30
CA LEU A 56 -0.17 3.29 0.14
C LEU A 56 1.09 4.13 0.36
N ILE A 57 0.93 5.27 0.99
CA ILE A 57 1.96 6.31 1.05
C ILE A 57 2.45 6.43 2.48
N PHE A 58 3.76 6.21 2.66
CA PHE A 58 4.40 6.19 3.98
C PHE A 58 5.21 7.46 4.19
N GLY A 59 5.15 8.01 5.38
CA GLY A 59 5.88 9.19 5.76
C GLY A 59 5.01 10.44 5.90
N VAL A 60 3.69 10.25 5.94
CA VAL A 60 2.73 11.34 6.07
C VAL A 60 1.91 11.11 7.33
N ARG A 61 1.87 12.11 8.21
CA ARG A 61 1.17 11.97 9.48
C ARG A 61 -0.34 11.94 9.26
N ASP A 62 -0.97 11.00 9.94
CA ASP A 62 -2.42 10.87 9.90
C ASP A 62 -3.07 12.14 10.45
N LYS A 63 -4.20 12.52 9.88
CA LYS A 63 -5.04 13.65 10.28
C LYS A 63 -4.45 15.02 9.97
N THR A 64 -3.16 15.24 10.21
CA THR A 64 -2.54 16.53 9.93
C THR A 64 -1.97 16.59 8.53
N PHE A 65 -1.68 15.45 7.92
CA PHE A 65 -1.08 15.33 6.59
C PHE A 65 0.28 15.99 6.51
N GLU A 66 0.95 16.08 7.64
CA GLU A 66 2.30 16.62 7.73
C GLU A 66 3.30 15.62 7.13
N ILE A 67 4.24 16.11 6.32
CA ILE A 67 5.26 15.27 5.71
C ILE A 67 6.38 15.10 6.72
N ILE A 68 6.59 13.86 7.19
CA ILE A 68 7.62 13.56 8.18
C ILE A 68 8.71 12.64 7.63
N GLY A 69 8.42 11.90 6.55
CA GLY A 69 9.41 11.06 5.90
C GLY A 69 9.65 9.73 6.58
N VAL A 70 10.36 8.84 5.84
CA VAL A 70 10.69 7.49 6.33
C VAL A 70 12.19 7.25 6.38
N GLU A 71 12.99 8.30 6.31
CA GLU A 71 14.45 8.17 6.24
C GLU A 71 15.02 7.37 7.41
N SER A 72 14.41 7.52 8.58
CA SER A 72 14.90 6.88 9.81
C SER A 72 14.01 5.71 10.25
N ASP A 73 13.14 5.25 9.39
CA ASP A 73 12.17 4.21 9.75
C ASP A 73 12.87 2.85 9.79
N PRO A 74 12.94 2.19 10.97
CA PRO A 74 13.60 0.90 11.06
C PRO A 74 12.82 -0.24 10.41
N HIS A 75 11.55 -0.04 10.09
CA HIS A 75 10.72 -1.06 9.47
C HIS A 75 10.54 -0.85 7.97
N ARG A 76 11.34 0.03 7.39
CA ARG A 76 11.25 0.37 5.97
C ARG A 76 11.46 -0.87 5.11
N LYS A 77 10.58 -1.07 4.12
CA LYS A 77 10.61 -2.23 3.24
C LYS A 77 10.81 -1.79 1.80
N ASN A 78 11.59 -2.56 1.06
CA ASN A 78 11.86 -2.28 -0.34
C ASN A 78 11.05 -3.21 -1.24
N GLN A 79 11.24 -3.07 -2.55
CA GLN A 79 10.53 -3.87 -3.54
C GLN A 79 10.67 -5.36 -3.28
N GLN A 80 11.91 -5.83 -3.05
CA GLN A 80 12.15 -7.25 -2.86
C GLN A 80 11.47 -7.77 -1.59
N ASN A 81 11.50 -6.98 -0.52
CA ASN A 81 10.83 -7.37 0.73
C ASN A 81 9.34 -7.62 0.49
N ILE A 82 8.70 -6.76 -0.30
CA ILE A 82 7.26 -6.86 -0.54
C ILE A 82 6.95 -8.04 -1.47
N VAL A 83 7.75 -8.23 -2.52
CA VAL A 83 7.57 -9.37 -3.41
C VAL A 83 7.69 -10.68 -2.63
N ASP A 84 8.72 -10.79 -1.79
CA ASP A 84 8.93 -12.00 -0.98
C ASP A 84 7.78 -12.19 0.00
N PHE A 85 7.35 -11.13 0.63
CA PHE A 85 6.25 -11.19 1.61
C PHE A 85 4.97 -11.73 0.95
N LEU A 86 4.58 -11.15 -0.17
CA LEU A 86 3.33 -11.55 -0.84
C LEU A 86 3.44 -12.95 -1.43
N SER A 87 4.63 -13.34 -1.89
CA SER A 87 4.81 -14.67 -2.51
C SER A 87 4.62 -15.80 -1.50
N GLN A 88 4.77 -15.51 -0.21
CA GLN A 88 4.60 -16.50 0.85
C GLN A 88 3.15 -16.67 1.28
N LYS A 89 2.23 -15.85 0.78
CA LYS A 89 0.84 -15.88 1.16
C LYS A 89 0.03 -16.68 0.15
N ARG A 90 -0.99 -17.35 0.64
CA ARG A 90 -1.82 -18.22 -0.20
C ARG A 90 -3.11 -17.50 -0.53
N PHE A 91 -3.14 -16.93 -1.71
CA PHE A 91 -4.33 -16.24 -2.21
C PHE A 91 -5.21 -17.20 -2.98
N ALA A 92 -6.52 -16.99 -2.89
CA ALA A 92 -7.48 -17.78 -3.65
C ALA A 92 -7.24 -17.61 -5.13
N GLY A 93 -7.36 -18.69 -5.89
CA GLY A 93 -7.11 -18.68 -7.34
C GLY A 93 -5.67 -18.55 -7.71
N GLN A 94 -4.76 -18.60 -6.74
CA GLN A 94 -3.31 -18.49 -6.96
C GLN A 94 -2.91 -17.16 -7.58
N VAL A 95 -3.75 -16.15 -7.44
CA VAL A 95 -3.44 -14.79 -7.90
C VAL A 95 -3.16 -13.92 -6.69
N ARG A 96 -2.29 -12.95 -6.85
CA ARG A 96 -1.91 -12.05 -5.75
C ARG A 96 -1.79 -10.63 -6.28
N PRO A 97 -1.96 -9.64 -5.38
CA PRO A 97 -1.79 -8.25 -5.79
C PRO A 97 -0.37 -7.99 -6.27
N ARG A 98 -0.25 -7.18 -7.30
CA ARG A 98 1.05 -6.73 -7.77
C ARG A 98 1.33 -5.38 -7.13
N VAL A 99 2.48 -5.27 -6.48
CA VAL A 99 2.85 -4.07 -5.76
C VAL A 99 4.21 -3.60 -6.24
N GLU A 100 4.32 -2.32 -6.59
CA GLU A 100 5.57 -1.67 -6.93
C GLU A 100 5.94 -0.72 -5.80
N VAL A 101 7.19 -0.73 -5.40
CA VAL A 101 7.68 0.14 -4.32
C VAL A 101 8.53 1.23 -4.94
N HIS A 102 8.14 2.47 -4.69
CA HIS A 102 8.86 3.65 -5.18
C HIS A 102 9.14 4.59 -4.01
N THR A 103 10.16 5.43 -4.17
CA THR A 103 10.47 6.47 -3.20
C THR A 103 10.43 7.81 -3.92
N VAL A 104 9.72 8.76 -3.33
CA VAL A 104 9.68 10.13 -3.84
C VAL A 104 10.23 11.06 -2.77
N ARG A 105 10.65 12.24 -3.17
CA ARG A 105 11.19 13.24 -2.24
C ARG A 105 10.28 14.46 -2.26
N LEU A 106 9.82 14.85 -1.08
CA LEU A 106 8.99 16.03 -0.89
C LEU A 106 9.47 16.76 0.36
N GLU A 107 9.65 18.06 0.25
CA GLU A 107 10.03 18.91 1.39
C GLU A 107 11.26 18.40 2.13
N GLY A 108 12.23 17.87 1.38
CA GLY A 108 13.45 17.36 1.97
C GLY A 108 13.34 16.00 2.62
N HIS A 109 12.19 15.35 2.51
CA HIS A 109 11.95 14.03 3.09
C HIS A 109 11.74 12.98 2.02
N GLU A 110 12.02 11.72 2.38
CA GLU A 110 11.71 10.58 1.53
C GLU A 110 10.38 9.97 1.95
N LEU A 111 9.52 9.77 0.98
CA LEU A 111 8.26 9.07 1.18
C LEU A 111 8.28 7.81 0.34
N ASP A 112 7.92 6.69 0.92
CA ASP A 112 7.77 5.45 0.15
C ASP A 112 6.33 5.31 -0.31
N VAL A 113 6.16 4.87 -1.54
CA VAL A 113 4.85 4.70 -2.15
C VAL A 113 4.74 3.27 -2.65
N PHE A 114 3.80 2.53 -2.10
CA PHE A 114 3.46 1.21 -2.64
C PHE A 114 2.34 1.42 -3.64
N ILE A 115 2.61 1.16 -4.91
CA ILE A 115 1.60 1.22 -5.95
C ILE A 115 1.03 -0.18 -6.09
N ILE A 116 -0.24 -0.33 -5.70
CA ILE A 116 -0.95 -1.60 -5.84
C ILE A 116 -1.67 -1.54 -7.18
N LYS A 117 -1.22 -2.38 -8.11
CA LYS A 117 -1.65 -2.30 -9.50
C LYS A 117 -3.08 -2.77 -9.65
N ASN A 118 -3.84 -2.06 -10.47
CA ASN A 118 -5.19 -2.48 -10.82
C ASN A 118 -5.15 -3.82 -11.56
N SER A 119 -6.16 -4.64 -11.35
CA SER A 119 -6.19 -5.97 -11.93
C SER A 119 -7.64 -6.44 -12.09
N THR A 120 -7.84 -7.35 -13.03
CA THR A 120 -9.13 -8.02 -13.18
C THR A 120 -9.26 -9.23 -12.25
N ASP A 121 -8.23 -9.53 -11.48
CA ASP A 121 -8.23 -10.70 -10.58
C ASP A 121 -8.91 -10.42 -9.24
N VAL A 122 -9.48 -9.26 -9.07
CA VAL A 122 -10.16 -8.88 -7.83
C VAL A 122 -11.49 -9.63 -7.69
N PRO A 123 -11.96 -9.87 -6.47
CA PRO A 123 -11.31 -9.47 -5.23
C PRO A 123 -10.23 -10.47 -4.81
N TYR A 124 -9.19 -9.94 -4.20
CA TYR A 124 -8.16 -10.78 -3.60
C TYR A 124 -8.55 -11.17 -2.18
N TYR A 125 -8.27 -12.41 -1.81
CA TYR A 125 -8.46 -12.84 -0.41
C TYR A 125 -7.59 -14.07 -0.17
N LEU A 126 -7.29 -14.30 1.11
CA LEU A 126 -6.48 -15.44 1.49
C LEU A 126 -7.35 -16.67 1.67
N ILE A 127 -6.80 -17.85 1.35
CA ILE A 127 -7.51 -19.11 1.54
C ILE A 127 -7.37 -19.65 2.96
N GLU A 128 -6.47 -19.04 3.77
CA GLU A 128 -6.32 -19.40 5.17
C GLU A 128 -6.03 -18.15 5.98
N ASN A 129 -6.31 -18.21 7.28
CA ASN A 129 -6.12 -17.05 8.14
C ASN A 129 -4.64 -16.75 8.29
N TYR A 130 -4.31 -15.45 8.26
CA TYR A 130 -2.98 -15.01 8.62
C TYR A 130 -2.80 -15.12 10.14
N ALA A 131 -1.55 -15.19 10.59
CA ALA A 131 -1.24 -15.44 11.98
C ALA A 131 -1.68 -14.37 12.97
N ASP A 132 -1.88 -13.15 12.53
CA ASP A 132 -2.28 -12.05 13.41
C ASP A 132 -3.75 -12.21 13.78
N LYS A 133 -4.01 -12.24 15.08
CA LYS A 133 -5.36 -12.46 15.58
C LYS A 133 -6.34 -11.34 15.22
N ARG A 134 -5.82 -10.17 14.91
CA ARG A 134 -6.67 -9.02 14.58
C ARG A 134 -7.13 -9.02 13.13
N TYR A 135 -6.54 -9.86 12.31
CA TYR A 135 -6.86 -9.89 10.88
C TYR A 135 -7.69 -11.13 10.56
N ARG A 136 -8.81 -10.91 9.90
CA ARG A 136 -9.68 -11.98 9.43
C ARG A 136 -10.04 -11.67 7.99
N PRO A 137 -9.50 -12.42 7.03
CA PRO A 137 -9.86 -12.16 5.64
C PRO A 137 -11.33 -12.50 5.40
N ASN A 138 -11.99 -11.66 4.62
CA ASN A 138 -13.38 -11.86 4.27
C ASN A 138 -13.44 -12.32 2.81
N PRO A 139 -13.77 -13.61 2.56
CA PRO A 139 -13.90 -14.04 1.17
C PRO A 139 -15.08 -13.34 0.52
N PRO A 140 -15.08 -13.21 -0.81
CA PRO A 140 -16.21 -12.60 -1.48
C PRO A 140 -17.46 -13.44 -1.27
N LYS A 141 -18.58 -12.76 -1.21
CA LYS A 141 -19.86 -13.47 -1.05
C LYS A 141 -20.13 -14.27 -2.32
N LYS A 142 -20.65 -15.44 -2.13
CA LYS A 142 -21.10 -16.25 -3.25
C LYS A 142 -22.31 -15.60 -3.89
N GLY A 143 -22.29 -15.56 -5.17
CA GLY A 143 -23.37 -14.95 -5.82
C GLY A 143 -23.67 -14.51 -6.77
#